data_27995ea46dd90713a6b12c3fdc08861b
#
_entry.id   27995ea46dd90713a6b12c3fdc08861b
#
_cell.length_a   1.000
_cell.length_b   1.000
_cell.length_c   1.000
_cell.angle_alpha   90.00
_cell.angle_beta   90.00
_cell.angle_gamma   90.00
#
_symmetry.space_group_name_H-M   'P 1'
#
loop_
_entity.id
_entity.type
_entity.pdbx_description
1 polymer ?
#
loop_
_entity_poly.entity_id
_entity_poly.type
_entity_poly.pdbx_seq_one_letter_code
_entity_poly.pdbx_strand_id
1 'polypeptide(L)'
;MGLTQCFYAVEPEDVISDTDFRDNHGDKYSFCYFASFSKEASLHDWMKRLWKKKVPDTAHRNLCDEYIALRKEDIDALARDFHDRRLPLKDRDEWSKKLFRDFLEKASDYIQKGCIIYYEARY
;
A
#
# COMPACT_ATOMS: atom_id res chain seq x y z
N MET A 1 -1.20 -3.30 -21.14
CA MET A 1 -0.52 -3.75 -19.95
C MET A 1 -1.24 -3.26 -18.72
N GLY A 2 -1.34 -4.10 -17.73
CA GLY A 2 -2.16 -3.81 -16.57
C GLY A 2 -1.37 -3.25 -15.40
N LEU A 3 -2.03 -2.43 -14.60
CA LEU A 3 -1.52 -1.98 -13.32
C LEU A 3 -1.65 -3.11 -12.30
N THR A 4 -0.55 -3.53 -11.70
CA THR A 4 -0.51 -4.49 -10.60
C THR A 4 -0.08 -3.75 -9.34
N GLN A 5 -0.84 -3.93 -8.26
CA GLN A 5 -0.65 -3.18 -7.02
C GLN A 5 -0.38 -4.18 -5.90
N CYS A 6 0.75 -3.99 -5.23
CA CYS A 6 1.23 -4.94 -4.23
C CYS A 6 1.43 -4.24 -2.89
N PHE A 7 1.15 -4.97 -1.80
CA PHE A 7 1.35 -4.48 -0.44
C PHE A 7 2.24 -5.43 0.34
N TYR A 8 3.17 -4.85 1.09
CA TYR A 8 4.15 -5.58 1.87
C TYR A 8 4.12 -5.11 3.32
N ALA A 9 4.32 -6.04 4.25
CA ALA A 9 4.54 -5.72 5.65
C ALA A 9 6.03 -5.91 5.95
N VAL A 10 6.67 -4.86 6.46
CA VAL A 10 8.12 -4.81 6.67
C VAL A 10 8.41 -4.61 8.14
N GLU A 11 9.31 -5.44 8.69
CA GLU A 11 9.75 -5.34 10.08
C GLU A 11 10.45 -4.00 10.32
N PRO A 12 10.35 -3.42 11.54
CA PRO A 12 10.93 -2.11 11.80
C PRO A 12 12.42 -2.00 11.50
N GLU A 13 13.20 -3.05 11.79
CA GLU A 13 14.63 -3.06 11.57
C GLU A 13 15.03 -3.04 10.10
N ASP A 14 14.09 -3.37 9.20
CA ASP A 14 14.33 -3.40 7.76
C ASP A 14 13.85 -2.13 7.05
N VAL A 15 13.22 -1.22 7.78
CA VAL A 15 12.75 0.05 7.23
C VAL A 15 13.93 1.01 7.07
N ILE A 16 14.13 1.51 5.85
CA ILE A 16 15.16 2.51 5.57
C ILE A 16 14.55 3.90 5.51
N SER A 17 13.47 4.06 4.75
CA SER A 17 12.79 5.34 4.58
C SER A 17 11.34 5.11 4.16
N ASP A 18 10.60 6.19 3.91
CA ASP A 18 9.22 6.09 3.40
C ASP A 18 9.14 5.50 1.99
N THR A 19 10.27 5.41 1.29
CA THR A 19 10.30 4.89 -0.09
C THR A 19 11.23 3.69 -0.25
N ASP A 20 11.80 3.17 0.84
CA ASP A 20 12.77 2.10 0.73
C ASP A 20 12.81 1.24 1.99
N PHE A 21 13.06 -0.04 1.82
CA PHE A 21 13.28 -0.96 2.90
C PHE A 21 14.33 -1.98 2.50
N ARG A 22 14.95 -2.60 3.50
CA ARG A 22 15.99 -3.59 3.28
C ARG A 22 15.37 -4.89 2.77
N ASP A 23 15.78 -5.30 1.58
CA ASP A 23 15.44 -6.59 1.02
C ASP A 23 16.62 -7.52 1.29
N ASN A 24 16.52 -8.32 2.33
CA ASN A 24 17.57 -9.29 2.68
C ASN A 24 17.39 -10.55 1.84
N HIS A 25 17.96 -10.53 0.64
CA HIS A 25 18.02 -11.72 -0.19
C HIS A 25 18.77 -12.83 0.56
N GLY A 26 18.07 -13.88 0.93
CA GLY A 26 18.69 -14.99 1.63
C GLY A 26 18.21 -15.17 3.06
N ASP A 27 17.74 -14.11 3.69
CA ASP A 27 16.95 -14.25 4.91
C ASP A 27 15.48 -14.32 4.48
N LYS A 28 14.93 -15.47 4.69
CA LYS A 28 13.50 -15.67 4.44
C LYS A 28 12.75 -14.65 5.26
N TYR A 29 12.11 -13.66 4.60
CA TYR A 29 11.05 -12.89 5.24
C TYR A 29 11.46 -11.65 6.04
N SER A 30 12.36 -10.85 5.51
CA SER A 30 12.49 -9.48 6.00
C SER A 30 11.23 -8.66 5.66
N PHE A 31 10.44 -9.15 4.70
CA PHE A 31 9.14 -8.54 4.38
C PHE A 31 8.15 -9.63 4.01
N CYS A 32 6.86 -9.30 4.19
CA CYS A 32 5.76 -10.20 3.87
C CYS A 32 4.85 -9.56 2.82
N TYR A 33 4.80 -10.16 1.65
CA TYR A 33 3.82 -9.82 0.62
C TYR A 33 2.47 -10.40 1.05
N PHE A 34 1.48 -9.55 1.32
CA PHE A 34 0.23 -10.04 1.90
C PHE A 34 -1.02 -9.68 1.11
N ALA A 35 -0.93 -8.76 0.15
CA ALA A 35 -2.10 -8.39 -0.64
C ALA A 35 -1.69 -7.83 -2.00
N SER A 36 -2.55 -8.06 -3.00
CA SER A 36 -2.39 -7.45 -4.31
C SER A 36 -3.75 -7.12 -4.90
N PHE A 37 -3.74 -6.11 -5.74
CA PHE A 37 -4.90 -5.68 -6.51
C PHE A 37 -4.47 -5.45 -7.96
N SER A 38 -5.43 -5.50 -8.86
CA SER A 38 -5.16 -5.31 -10.28
C SER A 38 -6.05 -4.19 -10.80
N LYS A 39 -5.44 -3.19 -11.41
CA LYS A 39 -6.12 -2.11 -12.11
C LYS A 39 -7.12 -1.31 -11.24
N GLU A 40 -6.83 -1.16 -9.95
CA GLU A 40 -7.64 -0.31 -9.07
C GLU A 40 -7.17 1.13 -9.16
N ALA A 41 -7.70 1.86 -10.13
CA ALA A 41 -7.24 3.21 -10.45
C ALA A 41 -7.44 4.19 -9.31
N SER A 42 -8.58 4.11 -8.61
CA SER A 42 -8.84 5.00 -7.46
C SER A 42 -7.88 4.77 -6.32
N LEU A 43 -7.52 3.51 -6.07
CA LEU A 43 -6.52 3.17 -5.06
C LEU A 43 -5.15 3.73 -5.46
N HIS A 44 -4.76 3.59 -6.71
CA HIS A 44 -3.49 4.13 -7.18
C HIS A 44 -3.46 5.65 -7.08
N ASP A 45 -4.54 6.33 -7.43
CA ASP A 45 -4.64 7.79 -7.29
C ASP A 45 -4.52 8.23 -5.83
N TRP A 46 -5.13 7.48 -4.92
CA TRP A 46 -5.01 7.73 -3.49
C TRP A 46 -3.55 7.61 -3.03
N MET A 47 -2.87 6.56 -3.48
CA MET A 47 -1.46 6.34 -3.16
C MET A 47 -0.56 7.41 -3.77
N LYS A 48 -0.87 7.88 -4.98
CA LYS A 48 -0.12 8.98 -5.60
C LYS A 48 -0.24 10.27 -4.79
N ARG A 49 -1.42 10.57 -4.28
CA ARG A 49 -1.60 11.75 -3.43
C ARG A 49 -0.77 11.66 -2.15
N LEU A 50 -0.75 10.49 -1.53
CA LEU A 50 0.08 10.24 -0.35
C LEU A 50 1.57 10.37 -0.68
N TRP A 51 1.99 9.78 -1.79
CA TRP A 51 3.38 9.83 -2.25
C TRP A 51 3.85 11.28 -2.45
N LYS A 52 3.02 12.11 -3.07
CA LYS A 52 3.34 13.53 -3.28
C LYS A 52 3.48 14.30 -1.97
N LYS A 53 2.79 13.89 -0.92
CA LYS A 53 2.93 14.50 0.39
C LYS A 53 4.21 14.09 1.10
N LYS A 54 4.65 12.86 0.91
CA LYS A 54 5.78 12.27 1.64
C LYS A 54 7.12 12.46 0.93
N VAL A 55 7.11 12.57 -0.39
CA VAL A 55 8.32 12.59 -1.22
C VAL A 55 8.42 13.91 -1.96
N PRO A 56 9.53 14.64 -1.81
CA PRO A 56 9.73 15.88 -2.58
C PRO A 56 10.03 15.57 -4.05
N ASP A 57 9.83 16.57 -4.90
CA ASP A 57 10.22 16.54 -6.32
C ASP A 57 9.54 15.43 -7.13
N THR A 58 8.24 15.23 -6.90
CA THR A 58 7.45 14.24 -7.63
C THR A 58 6.74 14.80 -8.86
N ALA A 59 6.90 16.10 -9.16
CA ALA A 59 6.11 16.80 -10.16
C ALA A 59 6.20 16.19 -11.57
N HIS A 60 7.35 15.61 -11.91
CA HIS A 60 7.60 15.03 -13.24
C HIS A 60 7.84 13.51 -13.17
N ARG A 61 7.40 12.88 -12.08
CA ARG A 61 7.59 11.45 -11.88
C ARG A 61 6.26 10.75 -11.75
N ASN A 62 6.24 9.48 -12.10
CA ASN A 62 5.10 8.60 -11.87
C ASN A 62 5.40 7.64 -10.74
N LEU A 63 4.40 7.33 -9.94
CA LEU A 63 4.52 6.30 -8.90
C LEU A 63 4.46 4.93 -9.59
N CYS A 64 5.61 4.47 -10.03
CA CYS A 64 5.78 3.20 -10.72
C CYS A 64 7.11 2.61 -10.32
N ASP A 65 7.11 1.34 -9.90
CA ASP A 65 8.31 0.62 -9.45
C ASP A 65 9.02 1.29 -8.27
N GLU A 66 8.27 2.07 -7.50
CA GLU A 66 8.73 2.69 -6.26
C GLU A 66 7.83 2.25 -5.11
N TYR A 67 8.38 2.27 -3.91
CA TYR A 67 7.63 1.97 -2.69
C TYR A 67 7.18 3.25 -2.01
N ILE A 68 6.04 3.19 -1.35
CA ILE A 68 5.60 4.24 -0.45
C ILE A 68 5.08 3.62 0.85
N ALA A 69 5.59 4.12 1.98
CA ALA A 69 5.23 3.61 3.29
C ALA A 69 3.86 4.12 3.72
N LEU A 70 3.09 3.20 4.30
CA LEU A 70 1.81 3.51 4.92
C LEU A 70 1.93 3.17 6.41
N ARG A 71 1.76 4.18 7.24
CA ARG A 71 1.78 4.02 8.68
C ARG A 71 0.35 3.94 9.20
N LYS A 72 0.19 3.84 10.51
CA LYS A 72 -1.13 3.70 11.13
C LYS A 72 -2.10 4.78 10.66
N GLU A 73 -1.68 6.04 10.70
CA GLU A 73 -2.53 7.16 10.29
C GLU A 73 -2.93 7.08 8.82
N ASP A 74 -2.05 6.55 7.97
CA ASP A 74 -2.34 6.39 6.54
C ASP A 74 -3.35 5.28 6.30
N ILE A 75 -3.21 4.15 6.99
CA ILE A 75 -4.16 3.04 6.87
C ILE A 75 -5.52 3.45 7.44
N ASP A 76 -5.54 4.19 8.56
CA ASP A 76 -6.79 4.69 9.13
C ASP A 76 -7.50 5.64 8.15
N ALA A 77 -6.74 6.51 7.48
CA ALA A 77 -7.30 7.43 6.46
C ALA A 77 -7.83 6.67 5.25
N LEU A 78 -7.09 5.65 4.80
CA LEU A 78 -7.53 4.81 3.68
C LEU A 78 -8.83 4.07 4.01
N ALA A 79 -8.91 3.50 5.21
CA ALA A 79 -10.11 2.82 5.69
C ALA A 79 -11.30 3.76 5.75
N ARG A 80 -11.08 4.98 6.24
CA ARG A 80 -12.13 6.00 6.32
C ARG A 80 -12.66 6.35 4.94
N ASP A 81 -11.75 6.60 3.99
CA ASP A 81 -12.15 6.96 2.63
C ASP A 81 -12.90 5.81 1.95
N PHE A 82 -12.50 4.58 2.20
CA PHE A 82 -13.21 3.42 1.68
C PHE A 82 -14.63 3.32 2.27
N HIS A 83 -14.77 3.46 3.59
CA HIS A 83 -16.07 3.37 4.26
C HIS A 83 -16.99 4.55 3.89
N ASP A 84 -16.43 5.73 3.66
CA ASP A 84 -17.17 6.92 3.24
C ASP A 84 -17.46 6.94 1.73
N ARG A 85 -17.16 5.87 1.01
CA ARG A 85 -17.35 5.72 -0.43
C ARG A 85 -16.57 6.72 -1.27
N ARG A 86 -15.44 7.21 -0.73
CA ARG A 86 -14.54 8.11 -1.45
C ARG A 86 -13.46 7.36 -2.23
N LEU A 87 -13.45 6.03 -2.12
CA LEU A 87 -12.50 5.16 -2.81
C LEU A 87 -13.31 4.12 -3.60
N PRO A 88 -13.84 4.48 -4.77
CA PRO A 88 -14.62 3.53 -5.55
C PRO A 88 -13.71 2.45 -6.15
N LEU A 89 -14.03 1.20 -5.88
CA LEU A 89 -13.35 0.07 -6.50
C LEU A 89 -13.93 -0.14 -7.91
N LYS A 90 -13.13 -0.70 -8.83
CA LYS A 90 -13.58 -0.96 -10.19
C LYS A 90 -14.77 -1.93 -10.22
N ASP A 91 -14.77 -2.92 -9.33
CA ASP A 91 -15.85 -3.87 -9.15
C ASP A 91 -16.59 -3.53 -7.87
N ARG A 92 -17.91 -3.34 -7.97
CA ARG A 92 -18.72 -2.92 -6.83
C ARG A 92 -19.45 -4.07 -6.16
N ASP A 93 -19.04 -5.30 -6.44
CA ASP A 93 -19.66 -6.47 -5.84
C ASP A 93 -19.20 -6.67 -4.39
N GLU A 94 -19.94 -7.49 -3.66
CA GLU A 94 -19.63 -7.75 -2.25
C GLU A 94 -18.32 -8.51 -2.07
N TRP A 95 -17.92 -9.30 -3.05
CA TRP A 95 -16.65 -10.03 -3.01
C TRP A 95 -15.46 -9.09 -3.04
N SER A 96 -15.46 -8.12 -3.96
CA SER A 96 -14.38 -7.12 -4.06
C SER A 96 -14.29 -6.26 -2.82
N LYS A 97 -15.45 -5.84 -2.27
CA LYS A 97 -15.49 -5.08 -1.02
C LYS A 97 -14.95 -5.89 0.14
N LYS A 98 -15.29 -7.17 0.21
CA LYS A 98 -14.79 -8.06 1.25
C LYS A 98 -13.27 -8.20 1.17
N LEU A 99 -12.73 -8.39 -0.03
CA LEU A 99 -11.27 -8.48 -0.22
C LEU A 99 -10.57 -7.22 0.26
N PHE A 100 -11.12 -6.05 -0.02
CA PHE A 100 -10.53 -4.80 0.42
C PHE A 100 -10.62 -4.63 1.94
N ARG A 101 -11.75 -4.99 2.54
CA ARG A 101 -11.89 -4.98 4.01
C ARG A 101 -10.90 -5.93 4.67
N ASP A 102 -10.73 -7.13 4.11
CA ASP A 102 -9.76 -8.12 4.62
C ASP A 102 -8.33 -7.57 4.53
N PHE A 103 -8.00 -6.88 3.44
CA PHE A 103 -6.71 -6.20 3.30
C PHE A 103 -6.50 -5.16 4.41
N LEU A 104 -7.48 -4.30 4.65
CA LEU A 104 -7.37 -3.27 5.68
C LEU A 104 -7.18 -3.88 7.07
N GLU A 105 -7.88 -4.97 7.36
CA GLU A 105 -7.77 -5.68 8.63
C GLU A 105 -6.37 -6.27 8.80
N LYS A 106 -5.84 -6.92 7.77
CA LYS A 106 -4.49 -7.47 7.79
C LYS A 106 -3.44 -6.39 7.96
N ALA A 107 -3.60 -5.26 7.26
CA ALA A 107 -2.68 -4.13 7.37
C ALA A 107 -2.66 -3.60 8.81
N SER A 108 -3.82 -3.44 9.43
CA SER A 108 -3.92 -3.02 10.84
C SER A 108 -3.23 -4.00 11.77
N ASP A 109 -3.42 -5.30 11.56
CA ASP A 109 -2.79 -6.33 12.38
C ASP A 109 -1.26 -6.27 12.30
N TYR A 110 -0.72 -6.12 11.09
CA TYR A 110 0.74 -5.98 10.92
C TYR A 110 1.27 -4.73 11.60
N ILE A 111 0.54 -3.61 11.50
CA ILE A 111 0.95 -2.36 12.14
C ILE A 111 0.95 -2.51 13.67
N GLN A 112 -0.04 -3.22 14.24
CA GLN A 112 -0.06 -3.49 15.68
C GLN A 112 1.13 -4.32 16.13
N LYS A 113 1.67 -5.14 15.25
CA LYS A 113 2.88 -5.93 15.52
C LYS A 113 4.18 -5.14 15.30
N GLY A 114 4.07 -3.87 14.95
CA GLY A 114 5.23 -3.00 14.74
C GLY A 114 5.70 -2.89 13.31
N CYS A 115 5.05 -3.56 12.36
CA CYS A 115 5.45 -3.50 10.95
C CYS A 115 5.03 -2.18 10.31
N ILE A 116 5.71 -1.85 9.22
CA ILE A 116 5.34 -0.74 8.33
C ILE A 116 4.82 -1.37 7.05
N ILE A 117 3.75 -0.82 6.50
CA ILE A 117 3.16 -1.30 5.25
C ILE A 117 3.75 -0.51 4.09
N TYR A 118 4.10 -1.19 3.01
CA TYR A 118 4.60 -0.55 1.78
C TYR A 118 3.70 -0.90 0.61
N TYR A 119 3.44 0.09 -0.22
CA TYR A 119 2.70 -0.05 -1.47
C TYR A 119 3.67 0.05 -2.65
N GLU A 120 3.49 -0.81 -3.64
CA GLU A 120 4.24 -0.78 -4.89
C GLU A 120 3.27 -0.97 -6.06
N ALA A 121 3.42 -0.14 -7.09
CA ALA A 121 2.67 -0.28 -8.33
C ALA A 121 3.62 -0.67 -9.45
N ARG A 122 3.18 -1.62 -10.28
CA ARG A 122 3.90 -2.06 -11.48
C ARG A 122 2.98 -1.97 -12.68
N TYR A 123 3.49 -1.43 -13.76
CA TYR A 123 2.76 -1.34 -15.02
C TYR A 123 3.20 -2.43 -16.00
#